data_7464e6cef407eb1cb7c9a6febb53bacf
#
_entry.id   7464e6cef407eb1cb7c9a6febb53bacf
#
_cell.length_a   1.000
_cell.length_b   1.000
_cell.length_c   1.000
_cell.angle_alpha   90.00
_cell.angle_beta   90.00
_cell.angle_gamma   90.00
#
_symmetry.space_group_name_H-M   'P 1'
#
loop_
_entity.id
_entity.type
_entity.pdbx_description
1 polymer ?
#
loop_
_entity_poly.entity_id
_entity_poly.type
_entity_poly.pdbx_seq_one_letter_code
_entity_poly.pdbx_strand_id
1 'polypeptide(L)'
;MEFAFNSAELTPKATGILDELGRALTSPELAAYRFQLTGHTDGVGNPDYNLALSKRRAASVRDYLTRSFGVSPGRLVAIGRGAQQLLDPANPASDANRRVEIVNLGS
;
A
#
# COMPACT_ATOMS: atom_id res chain seq x y z
N MET A 1 -3.66 0.52 6.31
CA MET A 1 -2.32 -0.04 6.59
C MET A 1 -1.32 1.09 6.63
N GLU A 2 -0.73 1.33 7.78
CA GLU A 2 0.07 2.52 8.02
C GLU A 2 1.57 2.24 8.03
N PHE A 3 2.36 3.29 7.74
CA PHE A 3 3.81 3.25 7.72
C PHE A 3 4.38 4.28 8.68
N ALA A 4 5.57 3.99 9.23
CA ALA A 4 6.30 4.95 10.01
C ALA A 4 6.75 6.14 9.14
N PHE A 5 7.04 7.27 9.78
CA PHE A 5 7.53 8.46 9.09
C PHE A 5 8.81 8.13 8.30
N ASN A 6 8.88 8.62 7.09
CA ASN A 6 10.04 8.47 6.21
C ASN A 6 10.48 7.00 5.97
N SER A 7 9.54 6.07 6.01
CA SER A 7 9.84 4.64 5.86
C SER A 7 8.87 3.95 4.92
N ALA A 8 9.38 3.00 4.15
CA ALA A 8 8.61 2.05 3.34
C ALA A 8 8.73 0.63 3.88
N GLU A 9 9.30 0.46 5.07
CA GLU A 9 9.39 -0.85 5.71
C GLU A 9 8.03 -1.26 6.29
N LEU A 10 7.69 -2.53 6.11
CA LEU A 10 6.47 -3.09 6.68
C LEU A 10 6.64 -3.30 8.19
N THR A 11 5.71 -2.74 8.96
CA THR A 11 5.68 -2.96 10.41
C THR A 11 5.11 -4.35 10.71
N PRO A 12 5.34 -4.90 11.92
CA PRO A 12 4.70 -6.16 12.32
C PRO A 12 3.17 -6.11 12.22
N LYS A 13 2.56 -4.97 12.54
CA LYS A 13 1.13 -4.79 12.39
C LYS A 13 0.71 -4.86 10.92
N ALA A 14 1.48 -4.24 10.03
CA ALA A 14 1.20 -4.28 8.59
C ALA A 14 1.34 -5.70 8.05
N THR A 15 2.37 -6.45 8.45
CA THR A 15 2.52 -7.84 7.98
C THR A 15 1.40 -8.74 8.47
N GLY A 16 0.88 -8.50 9.67
CA GLY A 16 -0.30 -9.24 10.16
C GLY A 16 -1.53 -9.01 9.29
N ILE A 17 -1.77 -7.76 8.90
CA ILE A 17 -2.87 -7.39 7.99
C ILE A 17 -2.64 -8.03 6.62
N LEU A 18 -1.41 -7.97 6.10
CA LEU A 18 -1.07 -8.52 4.79
C LEU A 18 -1.15 -10.04 4.76
N ASP A 19 -0.88 -10.72 5.87
CA ASP A 19 -1.03 -12.17 5.94
C ASP A 19 -2.49 -12.58 5.75
N GLU A 20 -3.42 -11.84 6.38
CA GLU A 20 -4.85 -12.08 6.16
C GLU A 20 -5.26 -11.77 4.73
N LEU A 21 -4.79 -10.66 4.19
CA LEU A 21 -5.08 -10.27 2.81
C LEU A 21 -4.51 -11.30 1.82
N GLY A 22 -3.28 -11.76 2.05
CA GLY A 22 -2.65 -12.76 1.19
C GLY A 22 -3.46 -14.06 1.12
N ARG A 23 -3.97 -14.50 2.26
CA ARG A 23 -4.85 -15.67 2.29
C ARG A 23 -6.13 -15.43 1.50
N ALA A 24 -6.72 -14.24 1.60
CA ALA A 24 -7.92 -13.90 0.84
C ALA A 24 -7.64 -13.83 -0.66
N LEU A 25 -6.54 -13.19 -1.07
CA LEU A 25 -6.18 -13.03 -2.49
C LEU A 25 -5.85 -14.34 -3.18
N THR A 26 -5.41 -15.34 -2.43
CA THR A 26 -5.11 -16.67 -2.96
C THR A 26 -6.29 -17.63 -2.86
N SER A 27 -7.42 -17.18 -2.32
CA SER A 27 -8.64 -17.96 -2.30
C SER A 27 -9.25 -18.09 -3.70
N PRO A 28 -9.98 -19.18 -3.99
CA PRO A 28 -10.63 -19.34 -5.31
C PRO A 28 -11.59 -18.20 -5.65
N GLU A 29 -12.27 -17.62 -4.65
CA GLU A 29 -13.24 -16.55 -4.85
C GLU A 29 -12.61 -15.27 -5.42
N LEU A 30 -11.35 -14.98 -5.10
CA LEU A 30 -10.67 -13.75 -5.51
C LEU A 30 -9.58 -13.98 -6.55
N ALA A 31 -9.32 -15.23 -6.96
CA ALA A 31 -8.18 -15.57 -7.81
C ALA A 31 -8.18 -14.83 -9.16
N ALA A 32 -9.35 -14.47 -9.69
CA ALA A 32 -9.48 -13.81 -10.99
C ALA A 32 -9.41 -12.27 -10.88
N TYR A 33 -9.42 -11.70 -9.67
CA TYR A 33 -9.49 -10.27 -9.49
C TYR A 33 -8.11 -9.64 -9.47
N ARG A 34 -8.05 -8.40 -9.97
CA ARG A 34 -6.87 -7.54 -9.92
C ARG A 34 -7.09 -6.46 -8.87
N PHE A 35 -5.99 -6.01 -8.27
CA PHE A 35 -6.02 -5.03 -7.18
C PHE A 35 -5.02 -3.91 -7.45
N GLN A 36 -5.39 -2.70 -7.07
CA GLN A 36 -4.51 -1.55 -7.10
C GLN A 36 -4.03 -1.26 -5.67
N LEU A 37 -2.73 -1.15 -5.52
CA LEU A 37 -2.08 -0.79 -4.26
C LEU A 37 -1.64 0.66 -4.37
N THR A 38 -2.30 1.55 -3.65
CA THR A 38 -2.04 2.98 -3.74
C THR A 38 -1.30 3.45 -2.49
N GLY A 39 -0.04 3.85 -2.66
CA GLY A 39 0.77 4.38 -1.58
C GLY A 39 0.53 5.87 -1.38
N HIS A 40 0.55 6.29 -0.12
CA HIS A 40 0.36 7.69 0.27
C HIS A 40 1.40 8.10 1.31
N THR A 41 1.67 9.41 1.39
CA THR A 41 2.48 10.01 2.44
C THR A 41 1.65 11.01 3.23
N ASP A 42 2.20 11.49 4.37
CA ASP A 42 1.66 12.68 5.02
C ASP A 42 2.03 13.93 4.21
N GLY A 43 1.57 15.10 4.66
CA GLY A 43 1.77 16.36 3.97
C GLY A 43 3.11 17.05 4.28
N VAL A 44 4.03 16.39 4.99
CA VAL A 44 5.31 16.97 5.40
C VAL A 44 6.38 16.68 4.35
N GLY A 45 7.15 17.70 3.98
CA GLY A 45 8.34 17.54 3.17
C GLY A 45 8.14 17.81 1.68
N ASN A 46 9.15 17.43 0.90
CA ASN A 46 9.22 17.71 -0.52
C ASN A 46 8.25 16.81 -1.31
N PRO A 47 7.44 17.39 -2.23
CA PRO A 47 6.46 16.61 -3.00
C PRO A 47 7.07 15.50 -3.86
N ASP A 48 8.22 15.74 -4.49
CA ASP A 48 8.87 14.73 -5.33
C ASP A 48 9.38 13.57 -4.49
N TYR A 49 9.96 13.87 -3.33
CA TYR A 49 10.41 12.84 -2.39
C TYR A 49 9.21 12.01 -1.90
N ASN A 50 8.11 12.67 -1.55
CA ASN A 50 6.90 12.01 -1.08
C ASN A 50 6.29 11.12 -2.16
N LEU A 51 6.30 11.57 -3.41
CA LEU A 51 5.82 10.74 -4.52
C LEU A 51 6.64 9.46 -4.65
N ALA A 52 7.97 9.57 -4.60
CA ALA A 52 8.86 8.41 -4.66
C ALA A 52 8.66 7.48 -3.46
N LEU A 53 8.51 8.03 -2.25
CA LEU A 53 8.27 7.25 -1.04
C LEU A 53 6.96 6.50 -1.11
N SER A 54 5.89 7.14 -1.62
CA SER A 54 4.59 6.49 -1.76
C SER A 54 4.63 5.32 -2.73
N LYS A 55 5.40 5.43 -3.81
CA LYS A 55 5.63 4.32 -4.74
C LYS A 55 6.36 3.16 -4.06
N ARG A 56 7.39 3.47 -3.25
CA ARG A 56 8.13 2.44 -2.51
C ARG A 56 7.23 1.73 -1.49
N ARG A 57 6.31 2.45 -0.85
CA ARG A 57 5.35 1.85 0.08
C ARG A 57 4.42 0.86 -0.63
N ALA A 58 3.88 1.25 -1.78
CA ALA A 58 3.04 0.37 -2.57
C ALA A 58 3.82 -0.86 -3.07
N ALA A 59 5.08 -0.66 -3.49
CA ALA A 59 5.95 -1.74 -3.94
C ALA A 59 6.28 -2.71 -2.80
N SER A 60 6.48 -2.21 -1.58
CA SER A 60 6.74 -3.07 -0.40
C SER A 60 5.58 -4.02 -0.16
N VAL A 61 4.35 -3.52 -0.27
CA VAL A 61 3.14 -4.34 -0.11
C VAL A 61 3.05 -5.39 -1.21
N ARG A 62 3.24 -4.99 -2.46
CA ARG A 62 3.22 -5.90 -3.61
C ARG A 62 4.26 -7.01 -3.45
N ASP A 63 5.49 -6.63 -3.12
CA ASP A 63 6.59 -7.59 -3.00
C ASP A 63 6.33 -8.59 -1.88
N TYR A 64 5.79 -8.14 -0.76
CA TYR A 64 5.43 -9.03 0.34
C TYR A 64 4.39 -10.06 -0.08
N LEU A 65 3.31 -9.61 -0.73
CA LEU A 65 2.24 -10.50 -1.19
C LEU A 65 2.74 -11.50 -2.24
N THR A 66 3.59 -11.05 -3.14
CA THR A 66 4.18 -11.90 -4.18
C THR A 66 5.11 -12.95 -3.58
N ARG A 67 6.00 -12.55 -2.67
CA ARG A 67 7.01 -13.45 -2.09
C ARG A 67 6.41 -14.40 -1.07
N SER A 68 5.53 -13.91 -0.22
CA SER A 68 5.02 -14.69 0.92
C SER A 68 3.81 -15.53 0.58
N PHE A 69 3.01 -15.14 -0.41
CA PHE A 69 1.76 -15.81 -0.76
C PHE A 69 1.69 -16.25 -2.21
N GLY A 70 2.71 -15.95 -3.00
CA GLY A 70 2.73 -16.35 -4.41
C GLY A 70 1.68 -15.64 -5.26
N VAL A 71 1.20 -14.45 -4.83
CA VAL A 71 0.27 -13.66 -5.64
C VAL A 71 1.00 -13.19 -6.89
N SER A 72 0.42 -13.43 -8.06
CA SER A 72 1.02 -13.03 -9.32
C SER A 72 1.20 -11.52 -9.39
N PRO A 73 2.39 -11.00 -9.75
CA PRO A 73 2.61 -9.56 -9.89
C PRO A 73 1.64 -8.90 -10.86
N GLY A 74 1.17 -9.61 -11.88
CA GLY A 74 0.21 -9.09 -12.84
C GLY A 74 -1.17 -8.78 -12.26
N ARG A 75 -1.46 -9.28 -11.07
CA ARG A 75 -2.71 -8.98 -10.36
C ARG A 75 -2.61 -7.75 -9.47
N LEU A 76 -1.40 -7.22 -9.26
CA LEU A 76 -1.15 -6.15 -8.29
C LEU A 76 -0.54 -4.95 -9.01
N VAL A 77 -1.30 -3.87 -9.10
CA VAL A 77 -0.84 -2.62 -9.70
C VAL A 77 -0.40 -1.68 -8.57
N ALA A 78 0.89 -1.42 -8.46
CA ALA A 78 1.43 -0.55 -7.40
C ALA A 78 1.62 0.86 -7.93
N ILE A 79 0.95 1.84 -7.31
CA ILE A 79 1.06 3.25 -7.68
C ILE A 79 1.30 4.11 -6.44
N GLY A 80 1.86 5.31 -6.64
CA GLY A 80 2.08 6.28 -5.58
C GLY A 80 1.37 7.59 -5.89
N ARG A 81 0.75 8.18 -4.85
CA ARG A 81 0.08 9.48 -4.94
C ARG A 81 0.78 10.56 -4.11
N GLY A 82 1.84 10.23 -3.38
CA GLY A 82 2.49 11.17 -2.50
C GLY A 82 1.51 11.73 -1.46
N ALA A 83 1.52 13.06 -1.29
CA ALA A 83 0.61 13.77 -0.37
C ALA A 83 -0.64 14.32 -1.07
N GLN A 84 -0.94 13.87 -2.29
CA GLN A 84 -2.04 14.44 -3.10
C GLN A 84 -3.43 14.07 -2.59
N GLN A 85 -3.55 12.98 -1.84
CA GLN A 85 -4.83 12.48 -1.35
C GLN A 85 -4.74 12.16 0.14
N LEU A 86 -4.66 13.19 0.96
CA LEU A 86 -4.59 13.02 2.41
C LEU A 86 -5.91 12.45 2.93
N LEU A 87 -5.82 11.43 3.78
CA LEU A 87 -6.97 10.87 4.48
C LEU A 87 -7.51 11.87 5.51
N ASP A 88 -6.60 12.60 6.16
CA ASP A 88 -6.92 13.63 7.14
C ASP A 88 -6.31 14.97 6.73
N PRO A 89 -6.97 15.71 5.81
CA PRO A 89 -6.43 16.99 5.33
C PRO A 89 -6.35 18.07 6.41
N ALA A 90 -7.17 17.99 7.46
CA ALA A 90 -7.15 18.92 8.56
C ALA A 90 -5.88 18.78 9.41
N ASN A 91 -5.25 17.60 9.39
CA ASN A 91 -4.00 17.32 10.09
C ASN A 91 -3.01 16.69 9.10
N PRO A 92 -2.36 17.51 8.24
CA PRO A 92 -1.52 16.97 7.16
C PRO A 92 -0.36 16.10 7.66
N ALA A 93 0.13 16.34 8.87
CA ALA A 93 1.21 15.55 9.47
C ALA A 93 0.73 14.28 10.18
N SER A 94 -0.57 14.00 10.16
CA SER A 94 -1.12 12.83 10.83
C SER A 94 -0.54 11.52 10.26
N ASP A 95 -0.25 10.57 11.14
CA ASP A 95 0.23 9.24 10.74
C ASP A 95 -0.83 8.46 9.96
N ALA A 96 -2.11 8.78 10.09
CA ALA A 96 -3.18 8.19 9.29
C ALA A 96 -3.01 8.43 7.80
N ASN A 97 -2.27 9.47 7.40
CA ASN A 97 -2.00 9.79 6.00
C ASN A 97 -0.89 8.90 5.39
N ARG A 98 -0.04 8.30 6.22
CA ARG A 98 1.06 7.43 5.78
C ARG A 98 0.56 6.00 5.64
N ARG A 99 0.02 5.69 4.47
CA ARG A 99 -0.71 4.43 4.29
C ARG A 99 -0.58 3.86 2.88
N VAL A 100 -0.96 2.60 2.73
CA VAL A 100 -1.28 1.98 1.45
C VAL A 100 -2.75 1.55 1.47
N GLU A 101 -3.48 1.92 0.44
CA GLU A 101 -4.87 1.51 0.23
C GLU A 101 -4.93 0.42 -0.84
N ILE A 102 -5.87 -0.50 -0.68
CA ILE A 102 -6.04 -1.63 -1.58
C ILE A 102 -7.42 -1.52 -2.21
N VAL A 103 -7.44 -1.43 -3.55
CA VAL A 103 -8.66 -1.24 -4.31
C VAL A 103 -8.86 -2.44 -5.24
N ASN A 104 -10.03 -3.06 -5.18
CA ASN A 104 -10.40 -4.14 -6.09
C ASN A 104 -10.75 -3.54 -7.45
N LEU A 105 -10.03 -3.98 -8.49
CA LEU A 105 -10.24 -3.51 -9.86
C LEU A 105 -11.19 -4.42 -10.65
N GLY A 106 -11.66 -5.50 -10.05
CA GLY A 106 -12.47 -6.49 -10.72
C GLY A 106 -11.65 -7.49 -11.54
N SER A 107 -12.33 -8.30 -12.27
CA SER A 107 -11.72 -9.33 -13.12
C SER A 107 -11.44 -8.83 -14.54
#